data_b53fdcb4b477ea277c528ab0555c96ed
#
_entry.id   b53fdcb4b477ea277c528ab0555c96ed
#
_cell.length_a   1.000
_cell.length_b   1.000
_cell.length_c   1.000
_cell.angle_alpha   90.00
_cell.angle_beta   90.00
_cell.angle_gamma   90.00
#
_symmetry.space_group_name_H-M   'P 1'
#
loop_
_entity.id
_entity.type
_entity.pdbx_description
1 polymer ?
#
loop_
_entity_poly.entity_id
_entity_poly.type
_entity_poly.pdbx_seq_one_letter_code
_entity_poly.pdbx_strand_id
1 'polypeptide(L)'
;MERIPYLGHTILKWQVGTSTFLALPEKGARLMNWNVTLGDGTVRDIVYWPEVKALDDFHKIRGGNPILFPFCGRTFDRSDIHFWSGEDGIRRPMPMHGYARQGDFRTTRLDEGGFSAQFIPSEEAKAAYPYDYEFIVSYRFEKTGFHVELELNNRGTVPIPWSAGHHFYFTLPWTTGLKRKDYILEVPATKTLKHMDSGRLIEGPRLSQRETLDNPALIDTIHTGLRGHTFSVTERGSGQQLKFNTGFTNTTARDAAVVTWTSDDKAPYYCVEPWMGPPNSPENKAGLHHVGPGQTQKFLVEITLN
;
A
#
# COMPACT_ATOMS: atom_id res chain seq x y z
N MET A 1 -9.19 -22.58 3.84
CA MET A 1 -8.30 -21.69 4.62
C MET A 1 -7.64 -22.50 5.74
N GLU A 2 -6.33 -22.35 5.94
CA GLU A 2 -5.50 -23.07 6.92
C GLU A 2 -4.88 -22.07 7.92
N ARG A 3 -4.73 -22.48 9.18
CA ARG A 3 -4.06 -21.71 10.25
C ARG A 3 -2.66 -22.28 10.48
N ILE A 4 -1.65 -21.43 10.46
CA ILE A 4 -0.24 -21.86 10.57
C ILE A 4 0.43 -21.08 11.72
N PRO A 5 1.06 -21.73 12.70
CA PRO A 5 1.89 -21.05 13.69
C PRO A 5 3.10 -20.40 13.02
N TYR A 6 3.35 -19.14 13.34
CA TYR A 6 4.47 -18.37 12.78
C TYR A 6 4.98 -17.34 13.77
N LEU A 7 6.17 -17.53 14.32
CA LEU A 7 6.87 -16.59 15.22
C LEU A 7 5.97 -16.04 16.36
N GLY A 8 5.26 -16.93 17.04
CA GLY A 8 4.37 -16.57 18.16
C GLY A 8 2.99 -16.06 17.75
N HIS A 9 2.71 -15.96 16.47
CA HIS A 9 1.42 -15.56 15.90
C HIS A 9 0.77 -16.70 15.13
N THR A 10 -0.47 -16.49 14.70
CA THR A 10 -1.17 -17.38 13.76
C THR A 10 -1.35 -16.67 12.45
N ILE A 11 -0.65 -17.11 11.40
CA ILE A 11 -0.90 -16.65 10.04
C ILE A 11 -1.96 -17.51 9.37
N LEU A 12 -2.62 -16.96 8.39
CA LEU A 12 -3.67 -17.61 7.63
C LEU A 12 -3.20 -17.85 6.20
N LYS A 13 -3.51 -19.04 5.68
CA LYS A 13 -3.18 -19.45 4.31
C LYS A 13 -4.44 -19.76 3.54
N TRP A 14 -4.58 -19.19 2.36
CA TRP A 14 -5.60 -19.50 1.36
C TRP A 14 -4.96 -20.12 0.14
N GLN A 15 -5.66 -21.09 -0.44
CA GLN A 15 -5.35 -21.67 -1.75
C GLN A 15 -6.53 -21.40 -2.67
N VAL A 16 -6.33 -20.62 -3.73
CA VAL A 16 -7.37 -20.28 -4.72
C VAL A 16 -6.84 -20.57 -6.11
N GLY A 17 -7.22 -21.69 -6.68
CA GLY A 17 -6.63 -22.19 -7.94
C GLY A 17 -5.14 -22.47 -7.78
N THR A 18 -4.31 -21.84 -8.61
CA THR A 18 -2.84 -21.93 -8.56
C THR A 18 -2.20 -20.92 -7.60
N SER A 19 -2.97 -19.99 -7.03
CA SER A 19 -2.50 -18.96 -6.12
C SER A 19 -2.55 -19.40 -4.66
N THR A 20 -1.52 -19.10 -3.90
CA THR A 20 -1.47 -19.22 -2.44
C THR A 20 -1.24 -17.85 -1.83
N PHE A 21 -2.04 -17.50 -0.81
CA PHE A 21 -1.93 -16.23 -0.08
C PHE A 21 -1.65 -16.52 1.39
N LEU A 22 -0.67 -15.81 1.96
CA LEU A 22 -0.37 -15.82 3.38
C LEU A 22 -0.67 -14.45 3.96
N ALA A 23 -1.39 -14.38 5.07
CA ALA A 23 -1.69 -13.12 5.72
C ALA A 23 -1.63 -13.22 7.25
N LEU A 24 -1.38 -12.09 7.88
CA LEU A 24 -1.48 -11.85 9.31
C LEU A 24 -2.53 -10.77 9.57
N PRO A 25 -3.84 -11.12 9.61
CA PRO A 25 -4.92 -10.14 9.73
C PRO A 25 -4.86 -9.31 11.02
N GLU A 26 -4.44 -9.91 12.13
CA GLU A 26 -4.45 -9.29 13.46
C GLU A 26 -3.32 -8.29 13.70
N LYS A 27 -2.29 -8.28 12.82
CA LYS A 27 -1.18 -7.32 12.90
C LYS A 27 -0.99 -6.62 11.56
N GLY A 28 -1.28 -5.32 11.52
CA GLY A 28 -1.18 -4.50 10.31
C GLY A 28 -2.16 -4.88 9.20
N ALA A 29 -3.14 -5.77 9.44
CA ALA A 29 -3.99 -6.41 8.42
C ALA A 29 -3.15 -6.87 7.21
N ARG A 30 -1.97 -7.43 7.48
CA ARG A 30 -0.88 -7.62 6.51
C ARG A 30 -1.11 -8.81 5.59
N LEU A 31 -1.30 -8.59 4.29
CA LEU A 31 -0.97 -9.59 3.30
C LEU A 31 0.56 -9.77 3.31
N MET A 32 1.04 -10.96 3.65
CA MET A 32 2.46 -11.25 3.78
C MET A 32 3.05 -11.70 2.44
N ASN A 33 2.44 -12.70 1.83
CA ASN A 33 2.94 -13.31 0.59
C ASN A 33 1.79 -13.68 -0.33
N TRP A 34 2.04 -13.60 -1.61
CA TRP A 34 1.26 -14.20 -2.68
C TRP A 34 2.23 -14.93 -3.60
N ASN A 35 2.01 -16.21 -3.79
CA ASN A 35 2.73 -17.00 -4.76
C ASN A 35 1.80 -17.74 -5.72
N VAL A 36 2.32 -18.13 -6.87
CA VAL A 36 1.59 -18.83 -7.92
C VAL A 36 2.36 -20.09 -8.31
N THR A 37 1.66 -21.21 -8.37
CA THR A 37 2.21 -22.46 -8.92
C THR A 37 2.06 -22.45 -10.43
N LEU A 38 3.17 -22.51 -11.16
CA LEU A 38 3.21 -22.52 -12.62
C LEU A 38 2.87 -23.92 -13.17
N GLY A 39 2.63 -24.00 -14.48
CA GLY A 39 2.27 -25.25 -15.15
C GLY A 39 3.30 -26.38 -15.07
N ASP A 40 4.57 -26.04 -14.82
CA ASP A 40 5.67 -26.99 -14.58
C ASP A 40 5.84 -27.38 -13.10
N GLY A 41 4.98 -26.90 -12.21
CA GLY A 41 5.03 -27.13 -10.78
C GLY A 41 5.95 -26.17 -10.00
N THR A 42 6.65 -25.26 -10.68
CA THR A 42 7.48 -24.24 -10.04
C THR A 42 6.60 -23.25 -9.26
N VAL A 43 7.00 -22.91 -8.03
CA VAL A 43 6.35 -21.87 -7.23
C VAL A 43 7.06 -20.54 -7.44
N ARG A 44 6.32 -19.52 -7.78
CA ARG A 44 6.82 -18.16 -7.99
C ARG A 44 6.20 -17.19 -7.00
N ASP A 45 7.03 -16.52 -6.22
CA ASP A 45 6.59 -15.43 -5.35
C ASP A 45 6.27 -14.18 -6.18
N ILE A 46 5.10 -13.62 -5.97
CA ILE A 46 4.65 -12.36 -6.55
C ILE A 46 4.73 -11.24 -5.52
N VAL A 47 4.14 -11.44 -4.34
CA VAL A 47 4.32 -10.53 -3.21
C VAL A 47 5.44 -11.07 -2.32
N TYR A 48 6.47 -10.25 -2.16
CA TYR A 48 7.68 -10.59 -1.42
C TYR A 48 7.43 -10.59 0.09
N TRP A 49 7.92 -11.61 0.77
CA TRP A 49 8.05 -11.64 2.23
C TRP A 49 9.46 -12.10 2.60
N PRO A 50 10.21 -11.33 3.42
CA PRO A 50 11.55 -11.71 3.82
C PRO A 50 11.55 -12.86 4.83
N GLU A 51 12.66 -13.56 4.93
CA GLU A 51 12.93 -14.39 6.08
C GLU A 51 13.18 -13.50 7.30
N VAL A 52 12.35 -13.65 8.35
CA VAL A 52 12.48 -12.91 9.59
C VAL A 52 12.50 -13.85 10.78
N LYS A 53 13.22 -13.48 11.85
CA LYS A 53 13.36 -14.27 13.08
C LYS A 53 12.38 -13.86 14.17
N ALA A 54 11.82 -12.65 14.08
CA ALA A 54 10.86 -12.09 15.03
C ALA A 54 9.97 -11.04 14.34
N LEU A 55 8.82 -10.72 14.94
CA LEU A 55 7.88 -9.72 14.46
C LEU A 55 7.81 -8.47 15.36
N ASP A 56 8.75 -8.31 16.30
CA ASP A 56 8.75 -7.21 17.28
C ASP A 56 8.81 -5.83 16.62
N ASP A 57 9.68 -5.68 15.62
CA ASP A 57 9.81 -4.46 14.81
C ASP A 57 8.98 -4.54 13.52
N PHE A 58 7.71 -4.89 13.63
CA PHE A 58 6.85 -5.18 12.47
C PHE A 58 6.81 -4.07 11.42
N HIS A 59 6.91 -2.81 11.86
CA HIS A 59 6.94 -1.65 10.95
C HIS A 59 8.23 -1.57 10.11
N LYS A 60 9.31 -2.26 10.50
CA LYS A 60 10.59 -2.29 9.76
C LYS A 60 10.64 -3.42 8.75
N ILE A 61 9.71 -4.37 8.78
CA ILE A 61 9.70 -5.50 7.87
C ILE A 61 9.35 -5.01 6.46
N ARG A 62 10.32 -5.15 5.55
CA ARG A 62 10.19 -4.80 4.13
C ARG A 62 9.60 -5.97 3.37
N GLY A 63 8.28 -6.11 3.40
CA GLY A 63 7.58 -7.22 2.77
C GLY A 63 6.06 -7.13 2.88
N GLY A 64 5.38 -7.87 2.01
CA GLY A 64 3.93 -7.91 1.95
C GLY A 64 3.31 -6.60 1.50
N ASN A 65 2.15 -6.28 2.08
CA ASN A 65 1.45 -5.02 1.87
C ASN A 65 1.24 -4.28 3.19
N PRO A 66 2.16 -3.43 3.65
CA PRO A 66 1.90 -2.46 4.71
C PRO A 66 0.72 -1.55 4.34
N ILE A 67 -0.25 -1.43 5.25
CA ILE A 67 -1.38 -0.52 5.13
C ILE A 67 -0.99 0.84 5.69
N LEU A 68 -1.18 1.88 4.89
CA LEU A 68 -0.82 3.25 5.22
C LEU A 68 -2.09 4.01 5.62
N PHE A 69 -2.22 4.39 6.90
CA PHE A 69 -3.37 5.10 7.44
C PHE A 69 -2.98 5.85 8.74
N PRO A 70 -3.45 7.09 8.95
CA PRO A 70 -4.41 7.85 8.13
C PRO A 70 -3.80 8.57 6.94
N PHE A 71 -2.47 8.79 6.89
CA PHE A 71 -1.80 9.51 5.82
C PHE A 71 -0.61 8.73 5.25
N CYS A 72 -0.47 8.77 3.93
CA CYS A 72 0.67 8.19 3.23
C CYS A 72 1.92 9.05 3.36
N GLY A 73 3.08 8.39 3.43
CA GLY A 73 4.38 9.06 3.48
C GLY A 73 4.63 9.80 4.80
N ARG A 74 5.33 10.91 4.69
CA ARG A 74 5.65 11.79 5.80
C ARG A 74 4.71 12.98 5.81
N THR A 75 4.26 13.38 6.99
CA THR A 75 3.55 14.64 7.20
C THR A 75 4.52 15.71 7.70
N PHE A 76 4.20 16.95 7.40
CA PHE A 76 4.92 18.13 7.89
C PHE A 76 3.91 19.14 8.39
N ASP A 77 4.25 19.79 9.47
CA ASP A 77 3.56 20.97 9.93
C ASP A 77 4.58 22.07 10.19
N ARG A 78 4.47 23.19 9.47
CA ARG A 78 5.39 24.35 9.60
C ARG A 78 6.87 23.97 9.47
N SER A 79 7.20 23.02 8.57
CA SER A 79 8.54 22.48 8.30
C SER A 79 9.04 21.41 9.31
N ASP A 80 8.27 21.08 10.34
CA ASP A 80 8.61 19.97 11.24
C ASP A 80 8.02 18.66 10.71
N ILE A 81 8.92 17.72 10.43
CA ILE A 81 8.59 16.38 9.93
C ILE A 81 7.91 15.54 11.01
N HIS A 82 7.00 14.67 10.61
CA HIS A 82 6.24 13.77 11.47
C HIS A 82 5.23 14.47 12.39
N PHE A 83 4.76 15.64 11.97
CA PHE A 83 3.63 16.34 12.60
C PHE A 83 2.57 16.70 11.57
N TRP A 84 1.37 16.91 12.04
CA TRP A 84 0.25 17.44 11.27
C TRP A 84 -0.65 18.29 12.18
N SER A 85 -1.42 19.18 11.60
CA SER A 85 -2.46 19.95 12.30
C SER A 85 -3.82 19.59 11.73
N GLY A 86 -4.75 19.28 12.63
CA GLY A 86 -6.17 19.10 12.29
C GLY A 86 -6.88 20.43 11.99
N GLU A 87 -8.17 20.38 11.66
CA GLU A 87 -9.00 21.58 11.47
C GLU A 87 -9.17 22.39 12.76
N ASP A 88 -8.97 21.75 13.90
CA ASP A 88 -8.94 22.41 15.23
C ASP A 88 -7.65 23.22 15.48
N GLY A 89 -6.71 23.22 14.53
CA GLY A 89 -5.42 23.91 14.65
C GLY A 89 -4.45 23.28 15.64
N ILE A 90 -4.80 22.14 16.26
CA ILE A 90 -3.94 21.45 17.22
C ILE A 90 -2.92 20.60 16.47
N ARG A 91 -1.65 20.84 16.80
CA ARG A 91 -0.52 20.10 16.24
C ARG A 91 -0.35 18.76 16.97
N ARG A 92 -0.23 17.67 16.18
CA ARG A 92 -0.13 16.29 16.68
C ARG A 92 1.00 15.53 15.97
N PRO A 93 1.66 14.58 16.67
CA PRO A 93 2.63 13.71 16.01
C PRO A 93 1.93 12.79 15.00
N MET A 94 2.63 12.45 13.91
CA MET A 94 2.18 11.49 12.93
C MET A 94 3.39 10.76 12.35
N PRO A 95 3.64 9.52 12.74
CA PRO A 95 4.77 8.76 12.22
C PRO A 95 4.61 8.55 10.70
N MET A 96 5.73 8.33 10.02
CA MET A 96 5.72 8.03 8.59
C MET A 96 4.77 6.87 8.29
N HIS A 97 3.82 7.08 7.37
CA HIS A 97 2.76 6.15 6.98
C HIS A 97 1.68 5.91 8.06
N GLY A 98 1.65 6.70 9.11
CA GLY A 98 0.65 6.58 10.17
C GLY A 98 0.81 5.33 11.05
N TYR A 99 -0.29 4.83 11.60
CA TYR A 99 -0.28 3.84 12.67
C TYR A 99 -0.73 2.43 12.25
N ALA A 100 -1.44 2.28 11.13
CA ALA A 100 -2.05 0.98 10.75
C ALA A 100 -1.02 -0.08 10.39
N ARG A 101 0.11 0.27 9.77
CA ARG A 101 1.10 -0.72 9.26
C ARG A 101 1.69 -1.64 10.33
N GLN A 102 1.71 -1.23 11.58
CA GLN A 102 2.18 -2.00 12.75
C GLN A 102 1.11 -2.17 13.82
N GLY A 103 -0.09 -1.63 13.58
CA GLY A 103 -1.18 -1.61 14.55
C GLY A 103 -1.84 -2.95 14.72
N ASP A 104 -2.62 -3.07 15.79
CA ASP A 104 -3.43 -4.24 16.06
C ASP A 104 -4.77 -4.13 15.33
N PHE A 105 -5.27 -5.28 14.90
CA PHE A 105 -6.54 -5.40 14.19
C PHE A 105 -7.36 -6.54 14.78
N ARG A 106 -8.66 -6.39 14.73
CA ARG A 106 -9.62 -7.44 15.05
C ARG A 106 -10.21 -7.98 13.76
N THR A 107 -10.04 -9.27 13.50
CA THR A 107 -10.70 -9.94 12.38
C THR A 107 -12.21 -9.87 12.54
N THR A 108 -12.91 -9.27 11.58
CA THR A 108 -14.37 -9.10 11.58
C THR A 108 -15.07 -10.03 10.61
N ARG A 109 -14.36 -10.50 9.57
CA ARG A 109 -14.83 -11.52 8.62
C ARG A 109 -13.66 -12.44 8.27
N LEU A 110 -13.94 -13.73 8.17
CA LEU A 110 -13.00 -14.75 7.74
C LEU A 110 -13.74 -15.84 7.00
N ASP A 111 -13.43 -16.05 5.74
CA ASP A 111 -14.04 -17.08 4.89
C ASP A 111 -13.04 -17.66 3.89
N GLU A 112 -13.47 -18.59 3.04
CA GLU A 112 -12.61 -19.23 2.02
C GLU A 112 -12.12 -18.26 0.92
N GLY A 113 -12.74 -17.09 0.78
CA GLY A 113 -12.36 -16.07 -0.21
C GLY A 113 -11.51 -14.93 0.35
N GLY A 114 -11.19 -14.91 1.67
CA GLY A 114 -10.38 -13.86 2.25
C GLY A 114 -10.77 -13.44 3.67
N PHE A 115 -10.47 -12.19 4.03
CA PHE A 115 -10.75 -11.67 5.37
C PHE A 115 -11.09 -10.18 5.37
N SER A 116 -11.69 -9.73 6.47
CA SER A 116 -11.77 -8.31 6.83
C SER A 116 -11.27 -8.14 8.25
N ALA A 117 -10.55 -7.06 8.51
CA ALA A 117 -10.01 -6.73 9.82
C ALA A 117 -10.20 -5.25 10.13
N GLN A 118 -10.67 -4.95 11.33
CA GLN A 118 -10.89 -3.60 11.84
C GLN A 118 -9.69 -3.16 12.67
N PHE A 119 -9.17 -1.99 12.41
CA PHE A 119 -8.07 -1.38 13.16
C PHE A 119 -8.47 -1.09 14.60
N ILE A 120 -7.59 -1.42 15.53
CA ILE A 120 -7.71 -1.11 16.95
C ILE A 120 -6.66 -0.04 17.27
N PRO A 121 -7.01 1.25 17.31
CA PRO A 121 -6.04 2.30 17.57
C PRO A 121 -5.51 2.22 19.00
N SER A 122 -4.18 2.30 19.15
CA SER A 122 -3.52 2.48 20.46
C SER A 122 -3.88 3.85 21.06
N GLU A 123 -3.60 4.05 22.32
CA GLU A 123 -3.83 5.37 22.96
C GLU A 123 -3.03 6.48 22.26
N GLU A 124 -1.80 6.18 21.81
CA GLU A 124 -1.00 7.11 21.03
C GLU A 124 -1.68 7.46 19.68
N ALA A 125 -2.20 6.45 18.97
CA ALA A 125 -2.90 6.65 17.71
C ALA A 125 -4.18 7.46 17.89
N LYS A 126 -4.95 7.22 18.97
CA LYS A 126 -6.14 8.00 19.31
C LYS A 126 -5.80 9.47 19.62
N ALA A 127 -4.72 9.70 20.37
CA ALA A 127 -4.28 11.07 20.68
C ALA A 127 -3.79 11.81 19.43
N ALA A 128 -3.14 11.10 18.49
CA ALA A 128 -2.60 11.66 17.26
C ALA A 128 -3.68 11.88 16.18
N TYR A 129 -4.74 11.07 16.18
CA TYR A 129 -5.84 11.15 15.23
C TYR A 129 -7.18 11.01 15.97
N PRO A 130 -7.63 12.07 16.66
CA PRO A 130 -8.69 12.04 17.68
C PRO A 130 -10.09 12.13 17.04
N TYR A 131 -10.42 11.17 16.20
CA TYR A 131 -11.74 11.06 15.58
C TYR A 131 -12.43 9.77 16.06
N ASP A 132 -13.75 9.78 16.03
CA ASP A 132 -14.55 8.56 16.25
C ASP A 132 -14.81 7.91 14.88
N TYR A 133 -14.14 6.78 14.64
CA TYR A 133 -14.16 6.09 13.34
C TYR A 133 -14.00 4.58 13.47
N GLU A 134 -14.38 3.91 12.40
CA GLU A 134 -13.95 2.54 12.12
C GLU A 134 -13.13 2.53 10.84
N PHE A 135 -11.92 1.99 10.90
CA PHE A 135 -11.10 1.75 9.72
C PHE A 135 -10.98 0.25 9.50
N ILE A 136 -11.41 -0.22 8.32
CA ILE A 136 -11.50 -1.63 7.97
C ILE A 136 -10.66 -1.89 6.73
N VAL A 137 -9.89 -2.99 6.78
CA VAL A 137 -9.13 -3.53 5.64
C VAL A 137 -9.74 -4.85 5.23
N SER A 138 -10.13 -5.00 3.97
CA SER A 138 -10.75 -6.20 3.45
C SER A 138 -9.97 -6.76 2.25
N TYR A 139 -9.64 -8.04 2.28
CA TYR A 139 -9.05 -8.76 1.16
C TYR A 139 -10.04 -9.78 0.60
N ARG A 140 -10.05 -9.87 -0.73
CA ARG A 140 -10.68 -10.92 -1.51
C ARG A 140 -9.65 -11.54 -2.43
N PHE A 141 -9.40 -12.83 -2.29
CA PHE A 141 -8.42 -13.60 -3.05
C PHE A 141 -9.07 -14.28 -4.24
N GLU A 142 -8.38 -14.27 -5.37
CA GLU A 142 -8.81 -14.83 -6.65
C GLU A 142 -7.74 -15.75 -7.24
N LYS A 143 -8.07 -16.45 -8.32
CA LYS A 143 -7.15 -17.42 -8.96
C LYS A 143 -5.85 -16.80 -9.45
N THR A 144 -5.90 -15.56 -9.92
CA THR A 144 -4.75 -14.84 -10.49
C THR A 144 -4.59 -13.45 -9.91
N GLY A 145 -5.06 -13.21 -8.69
CA GLY A 145 -4.97 -11.89 -8.09
C GLY A 145 -5.75 -11.73 -6.80
N PHE A 146 -5.98 -10.50 -6.42
CA PHE A 146 -6.78 -10.14 -5.26
C PHE A 146 -7.30 -8.71 -5.33
N HIS A 147 -8.35 -8.45 -4.56
CA HIS A 147 -8.83 -7.11 -4.25
C HIS A 147 -8.48 -6.78 -2.81
N VAL A 148 -8.08 -5.55 -2.57
CA VAL A 148 -7.96 -4.99 -1.22
C VAL A 148 -8.69 -3.67 -1.15
N GLU A 149 -9.55 -3.54 -0.14
CA GLU A 149 -10.36 -2.36 0.12
C GLU A 149 -10.00 -1.78 1.48
N LEU A 150 -9.72 -0.49 1.52
CA LEU A 150 -9.62 0.32 2.73
C LEU A 150 -10.92 1.08 2.88
N GLU A 151 -11.59 0.91 4.01
CA GLU A 151 -12.87 1.55 4.30
C GLU A 151 -12.75 2.39 5.56
N LEU A 152 -13.16 3.66 5.49
CA LEU A 152 -13.26 4.57 6.63
C LEU A 152 -14.71 4.96 6.87
N ASN A 153 -15.23 4.57 8.03
CA ASN A 153 -16.56 4.91 8.52
C ASN A 153 -16.44 6.00 9.57
N ASN A 154 -17.03 7.16 9.34
CA ASN A 154 -17.09 8.23 10.31
C ASN A 154 -18.25 7.98 11.30
N ARG A 155 -17.92 7.69 12.56
CA ARG A 155 -18.87 7.46 13.67
C ARG A 155 -19.10 8.72 14.50
N GLY A 156 -18.29 9.76 14.26
CA GLY A 156 -18.32 11.03 14.97
C GLY A 156 -19.23 12.07 14.32
N THR A 157 -19.09 13.30 14.80
CA THR A 157 -19.93 14.45 14.42
C THR A 157 -19.20 15.48 13.57
N VAL A 158 -17.90 15.29 13.28
CA VAL A 158 -17.08 16.18 12.46
C VAL A 158 -16.51 15.43 11.26
N PRO A 159 -16.21 16.10 10.14
CA PRO A 159 -15.55 15.45 9.01
C PRO A 159 -14.17 14.90 9.38
N ILE A 160 -13.81 13.73 8.86
CA ILE A 160 -12.55 13.06 9.12
C ILE A 160 -11.64 13.16 7.90
N PRO A 161 -10.45 13.82 7.99
CA PRO A 161 -9.50 13.92 6.89
C PRO A 161 -8.66 12.64 6.78
N TRP A 162 -8.53 12.05 5.60
CA TRP A 162 -7.66 10.90 5.36
C TRP A 162 -7.06 10.89 3.96
N SER A 163 -5.93 10.19 3.81
CA SER A 163 -5.25 9.94 2.55
C SER A 163 -4.42 8.66 2.70
N ALA A 164 -5.10 7.54 2.62
CA ALA A 164 -4.56 6.21 2.87
C ALA A 164 -3.89 5.59 1.63
N GLY A 165 -3.28 4.43 1.78
CA GLY A 165 -2.68 3.72 0.67
C GLY A 165 -2.05 2.38 1.04
N HIS A 166 -1.34 1.83 0.07
CA HIS A 166 -0.68 0.54 0.13
C HIS A 166 0.80 0.67 -0.16
N HIS A 167 1.62 -0.20 0.44
CA HIS A 167 3.07 -0.26 0.22
C HIS A 167 3.49 -1.66 -0.21
N PHE A 168 3.00 -2.10 -1.37
CA PHE A 168 3.27 -3.44 -1.87
C PHE A 168 4.75 -3.65 -2.18
N TYR A 169 5.30 -4.74 -1.70
CA TYR A 169 6.61 -5.28 -2.06
C TYR A 169 6.43 -6.42 -3.06
N PHE A 170 6.79 -6.22 -4.31
CA PHE A 170 6.72 -7.28 -5.32
C PHE A 170 8.08 -7.93 -5.50
N THR A 171 8.12 -9.26 -5.51
CA THR A 171 9.34 -10.02 -5.79
C THR A 171 9.88 -9.68 -7.16
N LEU A 172 11.18 -9.44 -7.29
CA LEU A 172 11.88 -9.31 -8.56
C LEU A 172 13.29 -9.93 -8.46
N PRO A 173 13.73 -10.67 -9.49
CA PRO A 173 13.00 -11.00 -10.73
C PRO A 173 11.97 -12.11 -10.52
N TRP A 174 10.94 -12.18 -11.39
CA TRP A 174 9.97 -13.29 -11.41
C TRP A 174 10.56 -14.55 -12.03
N THR A 175 11.41 -14.38 -13.04
CA THR A 175 12.10 -15.47 -13.73
C THR A 175 13.59 -15.42 -13.43
N THR A 176 14.16 -16.56 -13.03
CA THR A 176 15.57 -16.67 -12.73
C THR A 176 16.45 -16.22 -13.91
N GLY A 177 17.48 -15.42 -13.61
CA GLY A 177 18.40 -14.86 -14.60
C GLY A 177 18.00 -13.52 -15.20
N LEU A 178 16.73 -13.09 -15.06
CA LEU A 178 16.29 -11.77 -15.46
C LEU A 178 16.76 -10.70 -14.47
N LYS A 179 16.75 -9.44 -14.92
CA LYS A 179 17.17 -8.27 -14.16
C LYS A 179 16.09 -7.19 -14.26
N ARG A 180 16.17 -6.15 -13.47
CA ARG A 180 15.21 -5.02 -13.48
C ARG A 180 15.03 -4.38 -14.86
N LYS A 181 16.04 -4.33 -15.70
CA LYS A 181 15.95 -3.85 -17.10
C LYS A 181 15.00 -4.65 -17.98
N ASP A 182 14.70 -5.89 -17.56
CA ASP A 182 13.82 -6.79 -18.29
C ASP A 182 12.33 -6.62 -17.90
N TYR A 183 12.04 -5.65 -17.02
CA TYR A 183 10.70 -5.30 -16.57
C TYR A 183 10.36 -3.86 -16.95
N ILE A 184 9.14 -3.66 -17.45
CA ILE A 184 8.62 -2.35 -17.82
C ILE A 184 7.53 -1.96 -16.83
N LEU A 185 7.69 -0.81 -16.21
CA LEU A 185 6.64 -0.11 -15.48
C LEU A 185 5.88 0.80 -16.44
N GLU A 186 4.55 0.72 -16.43
CA GLU A 186 3.68 1.64 -17.15
C GLU A 186 2.77 2.36 -16.16
N VAL A 187 2.96 3.68 -16.03
CA VAL A 187 2.11 4.53 -15.18
C VAL A 187 1.63 5.72 -15.99
N PRO A 188 0.31 5.94 -16.14
CA PRO A 188 -0.25 7.01 -16.98
C PRO A 188 -0.18 8.38 -16.25
N ALA A 189 0.94 8.70 -15.63
CA ALA A 189 1.17 9.94 -14.91
C ALA A 189 1.55 11.08 -15.85
N THR A 190 1.17 12.30 -15.48
CA THR A 190 1.55 13.53 -16.20
C THR A 190 2.65 14.32 -15.49
N LYS A 191 2.89 14.02 -14.22
CA LYS A 191 3.88 14.68 -13.37
C LYS A 191 4.51 13.68 -12.42
N THR A 192 5.73 13.97 -12.01
CA THR A 192 6.42 13.28 -10.92
C THR A 192 6.85 14.27 -9.85
N LEU A 193 6.92 13.80 -8.62
CA LEU A 193 7.41 14.55 -7.47
C LEU A 193 8.50 13.74 -6.78
N LYS A 194 9.35 14.43 -6.03
CA LYS A 194 10.36 13.87 -5.13
C LYS A 194 10.25 14.50 -3.75
N HIS A 195 10.66 13.76 -2.72
CA HIS A 195 10.86 14.32 -1.40
C HIS A 195 12.23 15.02 -1.30
N MET A 196 12.25 16.18 -0.67
CA MET A 196 13.47 16.74 -0.09
C MET A 196 13.70 16.19 1.32
N ASP A 197 14.92 16.31 1.84
CA ASP A 197 15.25 15.97 3.23
C ASP A 197 14.41 16.77 4.25
N SER A 198 14.08 18.03 3.88
CA SER A 198 13.14 18.86 4.65
C SER A 198 11.70 18.34 4.66
N GLY A 199 11.40 17.35 3.80
CA GLY A 199 10.09 16.78 3.61
C GLY A 199 9.19 17.50 2.63
N ARG A 200 9.60 18.62 2.09
CA ARG A 200 8.87 19.27 1.02
C ARG A 200 8.88 18.43 -0.26
N LEU A 201 7.81 18.52 -1.02
CA LEU A 201 7.73 17.96 -2.35
C LEU A 201 8.27 18.95 -3.37
N ILE A 202 9.12 18.47 -4.27
CA ILE A 202 9.62 19.22 -5.42
C ILE A 202 9.23 18.50 -6.71
N GLU A 203 9.34 19.19 -7.84
CA GLU A 203 9.18 18.57 -9.15
C GLU A 203 10.23 17.46 -9.31
N GLY A 204 9.76 16.28 -9.70
CA GLY A 204 10.59 15.10 -9.91
C GLY A 204 11.15 15.05 -11.36
N PRO A 205 11.83 13.96 -11.69
CA PRO A 205 12.39 13.78 -13.04
C PRO A 205 11.26 13.68 -14.08
N ARG A 206 11.53 14.15 -15.30
CA ARG A 206 10.64 13.87 -16.43
C ARG A 206 10.82 12.41 -16.83
N LEU A 207 9.78 11.63 -16.65
CA LEU A 207 9.71 10.22 -17.02
C LEU A 207 8.72 10.04 -18.18
N SER A 208 8.96 9.03 -18.99
CA SER A 208 7.95 8.56 -19.94
C SER A 208 6.88 7.77 -19.16
N GLN A 209 5.76 7.46 -19.80
CA GLN A 209 4.75 6.61 -19.18
C GLN A 209 5.19 5.13 -19.11
N ARG A 210 6.28 4.80 -19.80
CA ARG A 210 6.89 3.46 -19.87
C ARG A 210 8.37 3.57 -19.56
N GLU A 211 8.79 3.00 -18.44
CA GLU A 211 10.18 3.00 -17.98
C GLU A 211 10.61 1.59 -17.60
N THR A 212 11.89 1.27 -17.77
CA THR A 212 12.42 0.02 -17.23
C THR A 212 12.76 0.18 -15.75
N LEU A 213 12.58 -0.89 -14.95
CA LEU A 213 12.75 -0.83 -13.48
C LEU A 213 14.20 -0.65 -13.02
N ASP A 214 15.17 -0.67 -13.92
CA ASP A 214 16.57 -0.31 -13.65
C ASP A 214 16.83 1.20 -13.81
N ASN A 215 15.84 1.99 -14.26
CA ASN A 215 15.97 3.45 -14.30
C ASN A 215 16.05 4.02 -12.88
N PRO A 216 17.20 4.58 -12.43
CA PRO A 216 17.36 5.08 -11.07
C PRO A 216 16.45 6.27 -10.76
N ALA A 217 15.94 6.95 -11.77
CA ALA A 217 15.00 8.06 -11.60
C ALA A 217 13.64 7.60 -11.03
N LEU A 218 13.31 6.31 -11.13
CA LEU A 218 12.10 5.74 -10.54
C LEU A 218 12.19 5.56 -9.01
N ILE A 219 13.41 5.49 -8.44
CA ILE A 219 13.56 5.22 -7.00
C ILE A 219 13.05 6.42 -6.20
N ASP A 220 12.15 6.17 -5.25
CA ASP A 220 11.50 7.18 -4.41
C ASP A 220 10.80 8.27 -5.25
N THR A 221 10.09 7.85 -6.29
CA THR A 221 9.36 8.75 -7.19
C THR A 221 7.85 8.63 -6.99
N ILE A 222 7.22 9.78 -6.86
CA ILE A 222 5.78 9.94 -6.68
C ILE A 222 5.19 10.35 -8.03
N HIS A 223 4.46 9.45 -8.68
CA HIS A 223 3.78 9.69 -9.95
C HIS A 223 2.39 10.25 -9.68
N THR A 224 2.09 11.42 -10.23
CA THR A 224 0.83 12.16 -10.01
C THR A 224 0.18 12.61 -11.30
N GLY A 225 -1.06 13.12 -11.20
CA GLY A 225 -1.82 13.54 -12.37
C GLY A 225 -2.13 12.35 -13.28
N LEU A 226 -2.56 11.25 -12.70
CA LEU A 226 -2.89 10.03 -13.43
C LEU A 226 -4.03 10.28 -14.42
N ARG A 227 -3.88 9.79 -15.67
CA ARG A 227 -4.90 9.87 -16.72
C ARG A 227 -5.85 8.67 -16.76
N GLY A 228 -5.74 7.77 -15.79
CA GLY A 228 -6.56 6.56 -15.69
C GLY A 228 -6.32 5.84 -14.37
N HIS A 229 -7.05 4.75 -14.18
CA HIS A 229 -7.03 3.95 -12.95
C HIS A 229 -6.13 2.72 -13.03
N THR A 230 -5.49 2.48 -14.18
CA THR A 230 -4.69 1.28 -14.40
C THR A 230 -3.22 1.62 -14.63
N PHE A 231 -2.35 0.81 -14.05
CA PHE A 231 -0.92 0.81 -14.27
C PHE A 231 -0.39 -0.63 -14.18
N SER A 232 0.81 -0.88 -14.60
CA SER A 232 1.31 -2.26 -14.68
C SER A 232 2.82 -2.38 -14.59
N VAL A 233 3.26 -3.58 -14.22
CA VAL A 233 4.64 -4.06 -14.39
C VAL A 233 4.61 -5.26 -15.33
N THR A 234 5.38 -5.23 -16.41
CA THR A 234 5.40 -6.28 -17.44
C THR A 234 6.80 -6.86 -17.59
N GLU A 235 6.94 -8.18 -17.53
CA GLU A 235 8.16 -8.90 -17.92
C GLU A 235 8.26 -8.95 -19.45
N ARG A 236 9.34 -8.39 -20.02
CA ARG A 236 9.47 -8.21 -21.49
C ARG A 236 9.51 -9.53 -22.26
N GLY A 237 10.15 -10.55 -21.69
CA GLY A 237 10.38 -11.83 -22.38
C GLY A 237 9.11 -12.68 -22.51
N SER A 238 8.40 -12.86 -21.40
CA SER A 238 7.17 -13.68 -21.35
C SER A 238 5.92 -12.90 -21.72
N GLY A 239 5.94 -11.57 -21.57
CA GLY A 239 4.74 -10.73 -21.62
C GLY A 239 3.88 -10.83 -20.38
N GLN A 240 4.30 -11.59 -19.35
CA GLN A 240 3.57 -11.69 -18.09
C GLN A 240 3.46 -10.32 -17.42
N GLN A 241 2.26 -9.97 -16.97
CA GLN A 241 1.96 -8.63 -16.47
C GLN A 241 1.28 -8.68 -15.12
N LEU A 242 1.81 -7.92 -14.18
CA LEU A 242 1.12 -7.54 -12.96
C LEU A 242 0.37 -6.23 -13.21
N LYS A 243 -0.94 -6.31 -13.28
CA LYS A 243 -1.82 -5.19 -13.56
C LYS A 243 -2.50 -4.71 -12.29
N PHE A 244 -2.51 -3.39 -12.10
CA PHE A 244 -3.18 -2.69 -11.01
C PHE A 244 -4.39 -1.93 -11.56
N ASN A 245 -5.48 -1.96 -10.80
CA ASN A 245 -6.63 -1.12 -11.03
C ASN A 245 -7.04 -0.47 -9.71
N THR A 246 -7.03 0.87 -9.69
CA THR A 246 -7.42 1.66 -8.52
C THR A 246 -8.82 2.21 -8.73
N GLY A 247 -9.83 1.40 -8.45
CA GLY A 247 -11.24 1.82 -8.48
C GLY A 247 -11.58 2.65 -7.24
N PHE A 248 -11.97 3.90 -7.44
CA PHE A 248 -12.35 4.79 -6.34
C PHE A 248 -13.85 5.05 -6.38
N THR A 249 -14.49 4.91 -5.23
CA THR A 249 -15.90 5.29 -5.10
C THR A 249 -16.09 6.80 -5.09
N ASN A 250 -15.13 7.55 -4.52
CA ASN A 250 -15.25 9.01 -4.33
C ASN A 250 -13.96 9.77 -4.64
N THR A 251 -12.97 9.12 -5.25
CA THR A 251 -11.68 9.75 -5.58
C THR A 251 -11.46 9.68 -7.08
N THR A 252 -11.02 10.75 -7.69
CA THR A 252 -10.64 10.75 -9.10
C THR A 252 -9.22 10.21 -9.24
N ALA A 253 -8.90 9.56 -10.37
CA ALA A 253 -7.54 9.13 -10.68
C ALA A 253 -6.53 10.29 -10.65
N ARG A 254 -7.02 11.52 -10.80
CA ARG A 254 -6.23 12.74 -10.80
C ARG A 254 -5.62 13.06 -9.44
N ASP A 255 -6.31 12.72 -8.36
CA ASP A 255 -5.85 12.94 -6.98
C ASP A 255 -4.97 11.80 -6.48
N ALA A 256 -5.10 10.62 -7.07
CA ALA A 256 -4.30 9.45 -6.71
C ALA A 256 -2.84 9.61 -7.12
N ALA A 257 -1.97 8.92 -6.41
CA ALA A 257 -0.55 8.80 -6.72
C ALA A 257 -0.13 7.33 -6.80
N VAL A 258 0.90 7.06 -7.59
CA VAL A 258 1.63 5.79 -7.57
C VAL A 258 3.05 6.10 -7.13
N VAL A 259 3.52 5.43 -6.08
CA VAL A 259 4.90 5.59 -5.62
C VAL A 259 5.72 4.39 -6.03
N THR A 260 6.94 4.63 -6.48
CA THR A 260 7.90 3.59 -6.86
C THR A 260 9.14 3.68 -5.98
N TRP A 261 9.50 2.54 -5.38
CA TRP A 261 10.62 2.50 -4.43
C TRP A 261 11.31 1.13 -4.41
N THR A 262 12.59 1.16 -4.07
CA THR A 262 13.38 -0.01 -3.68
C THR A 262 14.52 0.45 -2.78
N SER A 263 15.05 -0.41 -1.91
CA SER A 263 16.15 -0.01 -1.01
C SER A 263 17.48 0.20 -1.73
N ASP A 264 17.73 -0.62 -2.75
CA ASP A 264 18.95 -0.63 -3.54
C ASP A 264 18.73 -1.48 -4.82
N ASP A 265 19.73 -1.55 -5.67
CA ASP A 265 19.69 -2.27 -6.95
C ASP A 265 19.72 -3.80 -6.81
N LYS A 266 20.09 -4.33 -5.64
CA LYS A 266 20.19 -5.78 -5.33
C LYS A 266 19.00 -6.29 -4.53
N ALA A 267 18.14 -5.42 -4.04
CA ALA A 267 16.97 -5.83 -3.27
C ALA A 267 16.11 -6.82 -4.08
N PRO A 268 15.65 -7.93 -3.47
CA PRO A 268 14.86 -8.95 -4.15
C PRO A 268 13.40 -8.52 -4.37
N TYR A 269 13.13 -7.23 -4.26
CA TYR A 269 11.81 -6.65 -4.42
C TYR A 269 11.85 -5.28 -5.08
N TYR A 270 10.69 -4.87 -5.59
CA TYR A 270 10.39 -3.54 -6.03
C TYR A 270 9.01 -3.12 -5.52
N CYS A 271 8.87 -1.90 -5.00
CA CYS A 271 7.60 -1.39 -4.51
C CYS A 271 6.88 -0.61 -5.60
N VAL A 272 5.60 -0.93 -5.78
CA VAL A 272 4.67 -0.16 -6.59
C VAL A 272 3.44 0.10 -5.72
N GLU A 273 3.23 1.35 -5.37
CA GLU A 273 2.43 1.74 -4.22
C GLU A 273 1.28 2.65 -4.63
N PRO A 274 0.05 2.13 -4.75
CA PRO A 274 -1.12 2.98 -4.98
C PRO A 274 -1.51 3.72 -3.69
N TRP A 275 -1.55 5.05 -3.78
CA TRP A 275 -1.93 5.96 -2.70
C TRP A 275 -3.11 6.84 -3.11
N MET A 276 -3.95 7.24 -2.16
CA MET A 276 -5.07 8.17 -2.39
C MET A 276 -4.61 9.57 -2.79
N GLY A 277 -3.39 9.94 -2.48
CA GLY A 277 -2.77 11.21 -2.83
C GLY A 277 -1.28 11.24 -2.56
N PRO A 278 -0.57 12.30 -2.97
CA PRO A 278 0.84 12.46 -2.64
C PRO A 278 1.05 12.64 -1.13
N PRO A 279 2.28 12.45 -0.63
CA PRO A 279 2.58 12.67 0.79
C PRO A 279 2.25 14.07 1.27
N ASN A 280 2.14 14.21 2.59
CA ASN A 280 1.83 15.48 3.27
C ASN A 280 0.49 16.10 2.84
N SER A 281 -0.50 15.27 2.56
CA SER A 281 -1.84 15.71 2.17
C SER A 281 -2.52 16.63 3.21
N PRO A 282 -2.30 16.52 4.55
CA PRO A 282 -2.87 17.47 5.50
C PRO A 282 -2.45 18.93 5.28
N GLU A 283 -1.21 19.19 4.83
CA GLU A 283 -0.72 20.54 4.57
C GLU A 283 -1.01 20.99 3.13
N ASN A 284 -0.64 20.18 2.14
CA ASN A 284 -0.74 20.57 0.73
C ASN A 284 -2.15 20.40 0.14
N LYS A 285 -3.05 19.71 0.84
CA LYS A 285 -4.44 19.42 0.45
C LYS A 285 -4.59 18.53 -0.79
N ALA A 286 -3.50 18.13 -1.43
CA ALA A 286 -3.56 17.23 -2.58
C ALA A 286 -3.90 15.80 -2.13
N GLY A 287 -4.96 15.23 -2.69
CA GLY A 287 -5.44 13.90 -2.34
C GLY A 287 -5.89 13.75 -0.88
N LEU A 288 -6.17 14.86 -0.19
CA LEU A 288 -6.80 14.85 1.12
C LEU A 288 -8.32 14.73 0.95
N HIS A 289 -8.87 13.65 1.44
CA HIS A 289 -10.31 13.36 1.40
C HIS A 289 -10.92 13.56 2.78
N HIS A 290 -12.21 13.91 2.81
CA HIS A 290 -12.96 14.10 4.05
C HIS A 290 -14.19 13.20 4.07
N VAL A 291 -14.32 12.40 5.12
CA VAL A 291 -15.50 11.56 5.36
C VAL A 291 -16.43 12.32 6.28
N GLY A 292 -17.59 12.73 5.79
CA GLY A 292 -18.61 13.45 6.58
C GLY A 292 -19.21 12.59 7.69
N PRO A 293 -19.82 13.20 8.72
CA PRO A 293 -20.50 12.48 9.79
C PRO A 293 -21.48 11.42 9.27
N GLY A 294 -21.40 10.19 9.79
CA GLY A 294 -22.22 9.07 9.37
C GLY A 294 -21.97 8.54 7.97
N GLN A 295 -20.95 9.06 7.26
CA GLN A 295 -20.58 8.62 5.92
C GLN A 295 -19.47 7.57 5.94
N THR A 296 -19.36 6.87 4.83
CA THR A 296 -18.32 5.88 4.54
C THR A 296 -17.62 6.28 3.25
N GLN A 297 -16.30 6.18 3.23
CA GLN A 297 -15.50 6.25 2.01
C GLN A 297 -14.62 5.01 1.89
N LYS A 298 -14.28 4.66 0.64
CA LYS A 298 -13.51 3.47 0.31
C LYS A 298 -12.40 3.80 -0.67
N PHE A 299 -11.29 3.08 -0.53
CA PHE A 299 -10.20 3.03 -1.48
C PHE A 299 -9.95 1.57 -1.87
N LEU A 300 -10.24 1.23 -3.12
CA LEU A 300 -10.13 -0.12 -3.65
C LEU A 300 -8.92 -0.23 -4.57
N VAL A 301 -8.15 -1.30 -4.41
CA VAL A 301 -7.08 -1.70 -5.34
C VAL A 301 -7.29 -3.17 -5.72
N GLU A 302 -7.35 -3.41 -7.02
CA GLU A 302 -7.32 -4.74 -7.61
C GLU A 302 -5.96 -4.99 -8.23
N ILE A 303 -5.40 -6.17 -7.98
CA ILE A 303 -4.11 -6.60 -8.56
C ILE A 303 -4.32 -7.97 -9.22
N THR A 304 -3.97 -8.06 -10.51
CA THR A 304 -4.08 -9.30 -11.28
C THR A 304 -2.77 -9.64 -11.98
N LEU A 305 -2.44 -10.91 -12.03
CA LEU A 305 -1.35 -11.48 -12.81
C LEU A 305 -1.95 -12.09 -14.10
N ASN A 306 -1.55 -11.56 -15.26
CA ASN A 306 -2.01 -11.97 -16.59
C ASN A 306 -0.86 -12.61 -17.36
#